data_30622d018ab56ce12226313b8a9fe56c
#
_entry.id   30622d018ab56ce12226313b8a9fe56c
#
_cell.length_a   1.000
_cell.length_b   1.000
_cell.length_c   1.000
_cell.angle_alpha   90.00
_cell.angle_beta   90.00
_cell.angle_gamma   90.00
#
_symmetry.space_group_name_H-M   'P 1'
#
loop_
_entity.id
_entity.type
_entity.pdbx_description
1 polymer ?
#
loop_
_entity_poly.entity_id
_entity_poly.type
_entity_poly.pdbx_seq_one_letter_code
_entity_poly.pdbx_strand_id
1 'polypeptide(L)'
;MQGQDCNEREMITVKALPAYDGDCLIVQYGEEDQRTNLFVDGGQGQQVVRQLKEEIATISQKGECIDLLVLTHIDADHIRGFLSLFSQSSFDKSCIKRVFFNSRKLLSQKFDTKVVYDDQLEIVQEKSEISFKQGESFDRYLEDLKIEKMTVIDNSCQPKLLNGAKMTILTPDEASLRKLYTDWEKAIQKETRDQLISGRSVNHEGSGEELIRKASQEDR
;
A
#
# COMPACT_ATOMS: atom_id res chain seq x y z
N MET A 1 -50.22 16.14 11.57
CA MET A 1 -49.34 16.23 10.40
C MET A 1 -48.01 15.58 10.79
N GLN A 2 -47.86 14.33 10.43
CA GLN A 2 -46.64 13.59 10.70
C GLN A 2 -45.63 14.01 9.63
N GLY A 3 -44.48 14.56 10.07
CA GLY A 3 -43.36 14.85 9.18
C GLY A 3 -42.84 13.55 8.58
N GLN A 4 -42.79 13.50 7.27
CA GLN A 4 -42.07 12.47 6.56
C GLN A 4 -40.58 12.68 6.89
N ASP A 5 -40.01 11.74 7.66
CA ASP A 5 -38.58 11.59 7.76
C ASP A 5 -38.06 11.39 6.33
N CYS A 6 -37.39 12.40 5.80
CA CYS A 6 -36.54 12.23 4.64
C CYS A 6 -35.47 11.23 5.03
N ASN A 7 -35.64 10.02 4.56
CA ASN A 7 -34.63 8.97 4.64
C ASN A 7 -33.40 9.48 3.87
N GLU A 8 -32.46 10.13 4.56
CA GLU A 8 -31.17 10.52 3.97
C GLU A 8 -30.51 9.25 3.50
N ARG A 9 -30.49 9.07 2.19
CA ARG A 9 -29.84 7.90 1.59
C ARG A 9 -28.36 8.02 1.85
N GLU A 10 -27.81 7.12 2.65
CA GLU A 10 -26.37 6.93 2.76
C GLU A 10 -25.80 6.81 1.37
N MET A 11 -25.05 7.79 0.93
CA MET A 11 -24.49 7.83 -0.42
C MET A 11 -23.08 7.25 -0.40
N ILE A 12 -22.85 6.22 -1.20
CA ILE A 12 -21.51 5.70 -1.47
C ILE A 12 -20.98 6.39 -2.71
N THR A 13 -19.83 7.03 -2.60
CA THR A 13 -19.12 7.65 -3.71
C THR A 13 -17.85 6.83 -3.98
N VAL A 14 -17.63 6.49 -5.25
CA VAL A 14 -16.37 5.87 -5.71
C VAL A 14 -15.76 6.79 -6.74
N LYS A 15 -14.54 7.26 -6.48
CA LYS A 15 -13.73 8.06 -7.40
C LYS A 15 -12.58 7.20 -7.91
N ALA A 16 -12.41 7.12 -9.24
CA ALA A 16 -11.21 6.56 -9.86
C ALA A 16 -10.33 7.72 -10.29
N LEU A 17 -9.11 7.79 -9.77
CA LEU A 17 -8.13 8.79 -10.17
C LEU A 17 -7.33 8.30 -11.39
N PRO A 18 -6.81 9.20 -12.24
CA PRO A 18 -6.04 8.83 -13.42
C PRO A 18 -4.67 8.27 -13.00
N ALA A 19 -4.53 6.96 -13.01
CA ALA A 19 -3.41 6.20 -12.48
C ALA A 19 -2.54 5.53 -13.57
N TYR A 20 -2.72 5.91 -14.85
CA TYR A 20 -2.14 5.25 -16.03
C TYR A 20 -2.55 3.77 -16.11
N ASP A 21 -1.59 2.85 -16.06
CA ASP A 21 -1.84 1.41 -16.19
C ASP A 21 -2.31 0.77 -14.86
N GLY A 22 -2.21 1.50 -13.75
CA GLY A 22 -2.58 1.02 -12.43
C GLY A 22 -3.92 1.51 -11.92
N ASP A 23 -4.17 1.28 -10.65
CA ASP A 23 -5.38 1.68 -9.95
C ASP A 23 -5.11 2.74 -8.88
N CYS A 24 -6.06 3.65 -8.71
CA CYS A 24 -6.13 4.55 -7.57
C CYS A 24 -7.60 4.90 -7.32
N LEU A 25 -8.18 4.28 -6.31
CA LEU A 25 -9.60 4.43 -6.01
C LEU A 25 -9.80 5.07 -4.64
N ILE A 26 -10.78 5.96 -4.55
CA ILE A 26 -11.23 6.54 -3.29
C ILE A 26 -12.70 6.17 -3.12
N VAL A 27 -13.01 5.48 -2.03
CA VAL A 27 -14.38 5.12 -1.65
C VAL A 27 -14.75 5.93 -0.42
N GLN A 28 -15.86 6.66 -0.50
CA GLN A 28 -16.38 7.50 0.57
C GLN A 28 -17.84 7.15 0.83
N TYR A 29 -18.21 6.97 2.10
CA TYR A 29 -19.59 6.72 2.51
C TYR A 29 -19.84 7.22 3.93
N GLY A 30 -21.12 7.25 4.32
CA GLY A 30 -21.59 7.80 5.59
C GLY A 30 -22.18 9.20 5.44
N GLU A 31 -22.50 9.81 6.56
CA GLU A 31 -23.10 11.13 6.61
C GLU A 31 -22.13 12.24 6.22
N GLU A 32 -22.63 13.34 5.73
CA GLU A 32 -21.80 14.52 5.45
C GLU A 32 -21.13 14.99 6.74
N ASP A 33 -19.85 15.33 6.69
CA ASP A 33 -18.96 15.67 7.82
C ASP A 33 -18.53 14.52 8.74
N GLN A 34 -18.95 13.27 8.49
CA GLN A 34 -18.50 12.07 9.19
C GLN A 34 -18.25 10.89 8.23
N ARG A 35 -17.76 11.20 7.05
CA ARG A 35 -17.53 10.17 6.03
C ARG A 35 -16.41 9.23 6.43
N THR A 36 -16.59 8.00 6.04
CA THR A 36 -15.52 7.00 6.03
C THR A 36 -14.82 7.07 4.70
N ASN A 37 -13.49 7.24 4.74
CA ASN A 37 -12.65 7.42 3.56
C ASN A 37 -11.70 6.23 3.40
N LEU A 38 -11.87 5.47 2.31
CA LEU A 38 -10.97 4.37 1.94
C LEU A 38 -10.18 4.77 0.71
N PHE A 39 -8.88 4.52 0.75
CA PHE A 39 -7.98 4.67 -0.38
C PHE A 39 -7.48 3.29 -0.79
N VAL A 40 -7.63 2.94 -2.05
CA VAL A 40 -7.20 1.65 -2.60
C VAL A 40 -6.24 1.92 -3.73
N ASP A 41 -4.99 1.50 -3.54
CA ASP A 41 -3.84 1.73 -4.40
C ASP A 41 -3.52 3.21 -4.65
N GLY A 42 -2.29 3.47 -5.02
CA GLY A 42 -1.77 4.82 -5.20
C GLY A 42 -1.54 5.20 -6.65
N GLY A 43 -1.65 4.24 -7.58
CA GLY A 43 -1.33 4.47 -8.97
C GLY A 43 0.12 4.83 -9.22
N GLN A 44 0.40 5.41 -10.37
CA GLN A 44 1.71 5.97 -10.71
C GLN A 44 1.58 7.31 -11.44
N GLY A 45 2.70 8.06 -11.46
CA GLY A 45 2.80 9.32 -12.19
C GLY A 45 2.43 10.56 -11.36
N GLN A 46 2.87 11.71 -11.86
CA GLN A 46 2.73 12.98 -11.12
C GLN A 46 1.27 13.45 -11.01
N GLN A 47 0.44 13.13 -11.99
CA GLN A 47 -0.95 13.57 -12.02
C GLN A 47 -1.74 12.93 -10.88
N VAL A 48 -1.62 11.61 -10.69
CA VAL A 48 -2.33 10.91 -9.61
C VAL A 48 -1.85 11.38 -8.23
N VAL A 49 -0.55 11.60 -8.06
CA VAL A 49 0.01 12.12 -6.78
C VAL A 49 -0.56 13.50 -6.46
N ARG A 50 -0.69 14.40 -7.45
CA ARG A 50 -1.30 15.70 -7.25
C ARG A 50 -2.75 15.57 -6.82
N GLN A 51 -3.53 14.74 -7.49
CA GLN A 51 -4.94 14.53 -7.16
C GLN A 51 -5.14 13.84 -5.81
N LEU A 52 -4.29 12.87 -5.45
CA LEU A 52 -4.29 12.29 -4.11
C LEU A 52 -4.10 13.35 -3.04
N LYS A 53 -3.18 14.30 -3.23
CA LYS A 53 -2.97 15.42 -2.29
C LYS A 53 -4.19 16.32 -2.19
N GLU A 54 -4.81 16.65 -3.31
CA GLU A 54 -6.01 17.49 -3.35
C GLU A 54 -7.18 16.82 -2.61
N GLU A 55 -7.38 15.52 -2.81
CA GLU A 55 -8.41 14.75 -2.11
C GLU A 55 -8.13 14.65 -0.60
N ILE A 56 -6.87 14.38 -0.21
CA ILE A 56 -6.48 14.32 1.20
C ILE A 56 -6.64 15.69 1.87
N ALA A 57 -6.25 16.77 1.19
CA ALA A 57 -6.44 18.11 1.71
C ALA A 57 -7.93 18.42 1.92
N THR A 58 -8.79 18.01 0.99
CA THR A 58 -10.24 18.19 1.09
C THR A 58 -10.82 17.41 2.29
N ILE A 59 -10.38 16.18 2.51
CA ILE A 59 -10.76 15.32 3.65
C ILE A 59 -10.31 15.99 4.96
N SER A 60 -9.05 16.43 5.02
CA SER A 60 -8.49 17.06 6.22
C SER A 60 -9.17 18.38 6.57
N GLN A 61 -9.54 19.19 5.57
CA GLN A 61 -10.28 20.45 5.79
C GLN A 61 -11.65 20.23 6.44
N LYS A 62 -12.25 19.05 6.25
CA LYS A 62 -13.50 18.66 6.90
C LYS A 62 -13.30 18.06 8.29
N GLY A 63 -12.05 17.97 8.77
CA GLY A 63 -11.72 17.27 10.02
C GLY A 63 -11.81 15.75 9.94
N GLU A 64 -11.92 15.21 8.72
CA GLU A 64 -11.96 13.78 8.45
C GLU A 64 -10.54 13.21 8.25
N CYS A 65 -10.42 11.89 8.25
CA CYS A 65 -9.17 11.16 8.05
C CYS A 65 -9.31 10.08 6.98
N ILE A 66 -8.21 9.49 6.57
CA ILE A 66 -8.19 8.24 5.80
C ILE A 66 -8.42 7.10 6.81
N ASP A 67 -9.61 6.52 6.83
CA ASP A 67 -9.97 5.46 7.76
C ASP A 67 -9.25 4.14 7.42
N LEU A 68 -9.04 3.90 6.13
CA LEU A 68 -8.33 2.74 5.65
C LEU A 68 -7.59 3.04 4.34
N LEU A 69 -6.30 2.78 4.32
CA LEU A 69 -5.47 2.73 3.12
C LEU A 69 -5.20 1.27 2.78
N VAL A 70 -5.47 0.86 1.56
CA VAL A 70 -5.24 -0.50 1.06
C VAL A 70 -4.20 -0.45 -0.04
N LEU A 71 -3.13 -1.21 0.09
CA LEU A 71 -2.24 -1.53 -1.01
C LEU A 71 -2.51 -2.99 -1.40
N THR A 72 -3.09 -3.19 -2.59
CA THR A 72 -3.53 -4.52 -3.04
C THR A 72 -2.35 -5.40 -3.40
N HIS A 73 -1.33 -4.82 -4.04
CA HIS A 73 -0.06 -5.49 -4.40
C HIS A 73 1.06 -4.46 -4.61
N ILE A 74 2.28 -4.95 -4.75
CA ILE A 74 3.50 -4.12 -4.76
C ILE A 74 3.96 -3.70 -6.14
N ASP A 75 3.19 -3.94 -7.18
CA ASP A 75 3.57 -3.53 -8.53
C ASP A 75 3.62 -2.01 -8.65
N ALA A 76 4.55 -1.54 -9.46
CA ALA A 76 4.91 -0.14 -9.52
C ALA A 76 3.74 0.81 -9.82
N ASP A 77 2.83 0.36 -10.66
CA ASP A 77 1.63 1.08 -11.06
C ASP A 77 0.55 1.16 -9.98
N HIS A 78 0.72 0.48 -8.84
CA HIS A 78 -0.15 0.54 -7.67
C HIS A 78 0.51 1.24 -6.46
N ILE A 79 1.83 1.04 -6.26
CA ILE A 79 2.53 1.52 -5.06
C ILE A 79 3.17 2.90 -5.21
N ARG A 80 3.62 3.29 -6.42
CA ARG A 80 4.46 4.49 -6.64
C ARG A 80 3.81 5.78 -6.18
N GLY A 81 2.51 5.94 -6.37
CA GLY A 81 1.80 7.13 -5.92
C GLY A 81 1.86 7.29 -4.40
N PHE A 82 1.67 6.20 -3.65
CA PHE A 82 1.81 6.23 -2.19
C PHE A 82 3.26 6.51 -1.76
N LEU A 83 4.25 5.87 -2.38
CA LEU A 83 5.65 6.15 -2.09
C LEU A 83 5.98 7.63 -2.32
N SER A 84 5.54 8.19 -3.44
CA SER A 84 5.74 9.60 -3.76
C SER A 84 5.03 10.53 -2.78
N LEU A 85 3.87 10.15 -2.25
CA LEU A 85 3.15 10.90 -1.24
C LEU A 85 3.87 10.82 0.12
N PHE A 86 4.24 9.64 0.56
CA PHE A 86 4.85 9.39 1.88
C PHE A 86 6.29 9.95 2.00
N SER A 87 7.01 10.06 0.89
CA SER A 87 8.36 10.65 0.88
C SER A 87 8.37 12.16 1.11
N GLN A 88 7.22 12.83 1.06
CA GLN A 88 7.15 14.28 1.22
C GLN A 88 7.03 14.65 2.69
N SER A 89 7.94 15.47 3.17
CA SER A 89 7.93 15.99 4.56
C SER A 89 6.68 16.80 4.89
N SER A 90 6.06 17.40 3.87
CA SER A 90 4.83 18.19 4.02
C SER A 90 3.56 17.34 4.14
N PHE A 91 3.63 16.02 3.90
CA PHE A 91 2.48 15.15 3.99
C PHE A 91 2.20 14.79 5.45
N ASP A 92 1.04 15.19 5.95
CA ASP A 92 0.59 14.82 7.29
C ASP A 92 0.09 13.37 7.31
N LYS A 93 0.95 12.49 7.75
CA LYS A 93 0.67 11.05 7.84
C LYS A 93 -0.25 10.70 9.02
N SER A 94 -0.45 11.62 9.97
CA SER A 94 -1.32 11.39 11.14
C SER A 94 -2.79 11.23 10.78
N CYS A 95 -3.18 11.64 9.57
CA CYS A 95 -4.53 11.47 9.06
C CYS A 95 -4.86 10.03 8.62
N ILE A 96 -3.91 9.08 8.65
CA ILE A 96 -4.13 7.69 8.29
C ILE A 96 -4.36 6.86 9.54
N LYS A 97 -5.54 6.23 9.67
CA LYS A 97 -5.90 5.42 10.84
C LYS A 97 -5.45 3.96 10.72
N ARG A 98 -5.62 3.35 9.56
CA ARG A 98 -5.31 1.93 9.29
C ARG A 98 -4.72 1.73 7.91
N VAL A 99 -3.90 0.68 7.79
CA VAL A 99 -3.35 0.25 6.50
C VAL A 99 -3.54 -1.26 6.35
N PHE A 100 -3.96 -1.68 5.17
CA PHE A 100 -3.95 -3.08 4.74
C PHE A 100 -2.85 -3.26 3.71
N PHE A 101 -1.79 -3.92 4.14
CA PHE A 101 -0.64 -4.24 3.32
C PHE A 101 0.05 -5.49 3.86
N ASN A 102 0.21 -6.51 3.03
CA ASN A 102 0.91 -7.74 3.39
C ASN A 102 2.41 -7.55 3.19
N SER A 103 3.08 -6.88 4.13
CA SER A 103 4.53 -6.66 4.06
C SER A 103 5.31 -7.95 4.28
N ARG A 104 6.56 -8.00 3.77
CA ARG A 104 7.47 -9.13 3.99
C ARG A 104 7.63 -9.46 5.48
N LYS A 105 7.74 -8.44 6.32
CA LYS A 105 7.85 -8.58 7.78
C LYS A 105 6.62 -9.27 8.39
N LEU A 106 5.41 -8.90 7.99
CA LEU A 106 4.19 -9.57 8.43
C LEU A 106 4.12 -11.02 7.94
N LEU A 107 4.49 -11.24 6.68
CA LEU A 107 4.51 -12.57 6.08
C LEU A 107 5.54 -13.48 6.75
N SER A 108 6.73 -12.96 7.08
CA SER A 108 7.74 -13.72 7.81
C SER A 108 7.25 -14.16 9.20
N GLN A 109 6.53 -13.28 9.91
CA GLN A 109 5.93 -13.61 11.20
C GLN A 109 4.83 -14.68 11.08
N LYS A 110 4.01 -14.61 10.01
CA LYS A 110 2.97 -15.62 9.78
C LYS A 110 3.54 -16.98 9.43
N PHE A 111 4.57 -17.02 8.60
CA PHE A 111 5.05 -18.27 8.06
C PHE A 111 6.22 -18.89 8.81
N ASP A 112 6.84 -18.19 9.75
CA ASP A 112 7.92 -18.60 10.67
C ASP A 112 8.76 -19.82 10.17
N THR A 113 9.00 -19.88 8.89
CA THR A 113 9.73 -20.95 8.26
C THR A 113 11.10 -20.43 7.86
N LYS A 114 12.16 -21.04 8.40
CA LYS A 114 13.47 -21.01 7.73
C LYS A 114 13.23 -21.45 6.28
N VAL A 115 13.28 -20.49 5.37
CA VAL A 115 13.10 -20.79 3.96
C VAL A 115 14.23 -21.76 3.59
N VAL A 116 13.87 -23.02 3.36
CA VAL A 116 14.80 -24.01 2.80
C VAL A 116 14.88 -23.67 1.31
N TYR A 117 16.02 -23.14 0.89
CA TYR A 117 16.23 -22.78 -0.50
C TYR A 117 16.46 -24.05 -1.30
N ASP A 118 15.59 -24.28 -2.28
CA ASP A 118 15.86 -25.21 -3.36
C ASP A 118 16.79 -24.49 -4.36
N ASP A 119 17.92 -25.08 -4.69
CA ASP A 119 18.97 -24.51 -5.57
C ASP A 119 18.53 -24.34 -7.03
N GLN A 120 17.30 -24.68 -7.38
CA GLN A 120 16.73 -24.41 -8.69
C GLN A 120 16.23 -22.97 -8.75
N LEU A 121 17.16 -22.05 -9.04
CA LEU A 121 16.94 -20.64 -9.28
C LEU A 121 16.06 -20.43 -10.53
N GLU A 122 14.75 -20.32 -10.34
CA GLU A 122 13.93 -19.61 -11.33
C GLU A 122 14.38 -18.15 -11.36
N ILE A 123 14.71 -17.65 -12.55
CA ILE A 123 15.12 -16.27 -12.78
C ILE A 123 13.93 -15.37 -12.42
N VAL A 124 14.02 -14.68 -11.29
CA VAL A 124 13.07 -13.63 -10.94
C VAL A 124 13.24 -12.50 -11.95
N GLN A 125 12.19 -12.14 -12.66
CA GLN A 125 12.26 -11.10 -13.69
C GLN A 125 12.64 -9.76 -13.05
N GLU A 126 13.49 -8.96 -13.71
CA GLU A 126 14.00 -7.66 -13.20
C GLU A 126 12.90 -6.71 -12.69
N LYS A 127 11.72 -6.72 -13.31
CA LYS A 127 10.58 -5.92 -12.87
C LYS A 127 10.10 -6.27 -11.46
N SER A 128 10.11 -7.54 -11.08
CA SER A 128 9.67 -7.97 -9.74
C SER A 128 10.66 -7.55 -8.65
N GLU A 129 11.95 -7.48 -8.93
CA GLU A 129 12.95 -7.00 -7.95
C GLU A 129 12.71 -5.54 -7.58
N ILE A 130 12.35 -4.69 -8.53
CA ILE A 130 12.01 -3.27 -8.28
C ILE A 130 10.77 -3.19 -7.40
N SER A 131 9.74 -3.99 -7.66
CA SER A 131 8.51 -4.01 -6.87
C SER A 131 8.76 -4.44 -5.42
N PHE A 132 9.61 -5.44 -5.19
CA PHE A 132 9.97 -5.86 -3.83
C PHE A 132 10.69 -4.77 -3.04
N LYS A 133 11.62 -4.03 -3.67
CA LYS A 133 12.29 -2.87 -3.04
C LYS A 133 11.32 -1.75 -2.70
N GLN A 134 10.36 -1.51 -3.57
CA GLN A 134 9.29 -0.54 -3.32
C GLN A 134 8.42 -0.98 -2.14
N GLY A 135 8.11 -2.26 -2.03
CA GLY A 135 7.41 -2.83 -0.88
C GLY A 135 8.18 -2.64 0.44
N GLU A 136 9.50 -2.88 0.45
CA GLU A 136 10.36 -2.62 1.62
C GLU A 136 10.37 -1.12 2.00
N SER A 137 10.43 -0.24 1.00
CA SER A 137 10.41 1.20 1.24
C SER A 137 9.06 1.64 1.82
N PHE A 138 7.97 1.07 1.34
CA PHE A 138 6.63 1.36 1.86
C PHE A 138 6.48 0.88 3.30
N ASP A 139 6.93 -0.34 3.62
CA ASP A 139 6.91 -0.89 4.97
C ASP A 139 7.66 0.02 5.97
N ARG A 140 8.85 0.55 5.59
CA ARG A 140 9.59 1.52 6.39
C ARG A 140 8.78 2.80 6.65
N TYR A 141 8.14 3.36 5.63
CA TYR A 141 7.28 4.53 5.85
C TYR A 141 6.14 4.25 6.81
N LEU A 142 5.63 3.02 6.85
CA LEU A 142 4.58 2.61 7.78
C LEU A 142 5.10 2.39 9.20
N GLU A 143 6.35 1.97 9.39
CA GLU A 143 6.97 1.83 10.73
C GLU A 143 7.07 3.16 11.48
N ASP A 144 7.34 4.25 10.76
CA ASP A 144 7.39 5.60 11.30
C ASP A 144 6.01 6.13 11.72
N LEU A 145 4.94 5.48 11.28
CA LEU A 145 3.57 5.86 11.60
C LEU A 145 3.10 5.10 12.83
N LYS A 146 2.46 5.81 13.75
CA LYS A 146 1.73 5.19 14.87
C LYS A 146 0.40 4.61 14.39
N ILE A 147 0.44 3.79 13.35
CA ILE A 147 -0.74 3.12 12.81
C ILE A 147 -1.06 1.90 13.68
N GLU A 148 -2.33 1.54 13.77
CA GLU A 148 -2.78 0.31 14.41
C GLU A 148 -2.00 -0.88 13.84
N LYS A 149 -1.54 -1.76 14.74
CA LYS A 149 -0.70 -2.91 14.37
C LYS A 149 -1.34 -3.69 13.23
N MET A 150 -0.67 -3.69 12.11
CA MET A 150 -1.11 -4.43 10.93
C MET A 150 -1.05 -5.93 11.18
N THR A 151 -1.99 -6.64 10.58
CA THR A 151 -2.04 -8.12 10.56
C THR A 151 -2.04 -8.57 9.12
N VAL A 152 -1.62 -9.80 8.87
CA VAL A 152 -1.74 -10.40 7.54
C VAL A 152 -3.20 -10.46 7.12
N ILE A 153 -3.48 -10.05 5.90
CA ILE A 153 -4.81 -9.99 5.31
C ILE A 153 -4.92 -11.04 4.21
N ASP A 154 -5.84 -11.98 4.39
CA ASP A 154 -6.16 -13.01 3.42
C ASP A 154 -7.67 -13.37 3.45
N ASN A 155 -8.10 -14.25 2.57
CA ASN A 155 -9.50 -14.66 2.44
C ASN A 155 -10.04 -15.45 3.63
N SER A 156 -9.21 -15.87 4.59
CA SER A 156 -9.64 -16.48 5.85
C SER A 156 -10.04 -15.44 6.90
N CYS A 157 -9.72 -14.15 6.67
CA CYS A 157 -10.08 -13.07 7.57
C CYS A 157 -11.59 -12.94 7.67
N GLN A 158 -12.11 -12.86 8.91
CA GLN A 158 -13.52 -12.54 9.12
C GLN A 158 -13.86 -11.18 8.51
N PRO A 159 -15.08 -11.03 7.97
CA PRO A 159 -15.52 -9.74 7.45
C PRO A 159 -15.35 -8.64 8.49
N LYS A 160 -14.76 -7.52 8.08
CA LYS A 160 -14.49 -6.38 8.95
C LYS A 160 -15.61 -5.35 8.82
N LEU A 161 -16.10 -4.88 9.95
CA LEU A 161 -16.98 -3.71 9.97
C LEU A 161 -16.12 -2.45 9.96
N LEU A 162 -16.44 -1.55 9.06
CA LEU A 162 -15.81 -0.25 8.95
C LEU A 162 -16.91 0.80 8.88
N ASN A 163 -17.22 1.41 10.02
CA ASN A 163 -18.23 2.46 10.18
C ASN A 163 -19.58 2.15 9.48
N GLY A 164 -20.16 0.97 9.76
CA GLY A 164 -21.44 0.54 9.19
C GLY A 164 -21.33 -0.31 7.92
N ALA A 165 -20.27 -0.17 7.12
CA ALA A 165 -20.06 -1.03 5.95
C ALA A 165 -19.33 -2.33 6.31
N LYS A 166 -19.74 -3.43 5.66
CA LYS A 166 -19.11 -4.75 5.82
C LYS A 166 -18.14 -4.98 4.67
N MET A 167 -16.86 -5.09 5.00
CA MET A 167 -15.81 -5.46 4.05
C MET A 167 -15.46 -6.93 4.15
N THR A 168 -15.47 -7.65 3.03
CA THR A 168 -15.07 -9.04 2.93
C THR A 168 -13.83 -9.16 2.06
N ILE A 169 -12.81 -9.86 2.56
CA ILE A 169 -11.57 -10.13 1.82
C ILE A 169 -11.77 -11.39 0.99
N LEU A 170 -11.69 -11.28 -0.32
CA LEU A 170 -11.86 -12.39 -1.25
C LEU A 170 -10.52 -13.01 -1.65
N THR A 171 -9.48 -12.20 -1.73
CA THR A 171 -8.10 -12.56 -2.08
C THR A 171 -7.13 -11.69 -1.29
N PRO A 172 -5.84 -12.12 -1.14
CA PRO A 172 -5.27 -13.40 -1.54
C PRO A 172 -5.69 -14.55 -0.64
N ASP A 173 -5.40 -15.78 -1.05
CA ASP A 173 -5.40 -16.96 -0.18
C ASP A 173 -4.00 -17.17 0.46
N GLU A 174 -3.92 -18.13 1.39
CA GLU A 174 -2.64 -18.41 2.07
C GLU A 174 -1.56 -18.94 1.10
N ALA A 175 -1.94 -19.70 0.08
CA ALA A 175 -0.98 -20.25 -0.89
C ALA A 175 -0.33 -19.14 -1.71
N SER A 176 -1.13 -18.17 -2.15
CA SER A 176 -0.65 -16.97 -2.86
C SER A 176 0.28 -16.12 -2.00
N LEU A 177 -0.06 -15.92 -0.71
CA LEU A 177 0.80 -15.19 0.23
C LEU A 177 2.12 -15.92 0.50
N ARG A 178 2.09 -17.24 0.60
CA ARG A 178 3.30 -18.06 0.79
C ARG A 178 4.21 -17.97 -0.44
N LYS A 179 3.64 -17.98 -1.64
CA LYS A 179 4.39 -17.76 -2.88
C LYS A 179 5.00 -16.34 -2.90
N LEU A 180 4.22 -15.31 -2.63
CA LEU A 180 4.70 -13.93 -2.55
C LEU A 180 5.88 -13.81 -1.59
N TYR A 181 5.76 -14.36 -0.37
CA TYR A 181 6.83 -14.34 0.61
C TYR A 181 8.10 -15.03 0.11
N THR A 182 7.95 -16.22 -0.49
CA THR A 182 9.09 -16.97 -1.04
C THR A 182 9.81 -16.19 -2.15
N ASP A 183 9.06 -15.60 -3.06
CA ASP A 183 9.62 -14.82 -4.17
C ASP A 183 10.30 -13.54 -3.66
N TRP A 184 9.73 -12.89 -2.64
CA TRP A 184 10.31 -11.72 -2.00
C TRP A 184 11.65 -12.05 -1.31
N GLU A 185 11.71 -13.14 -0.54
CA GLU A 185 12.93 -13.59 0.11
C GLU A 185 14.04 -13.91 -0.91
N LYS A 186 13.71 -14.60 -2.01
CA LYS A 186 14.66 -14.88 -3.10
C LYS A 186 15.23 -13.58 -3.70
N ALA A 187 14.39 -12.59 -3.95
CA ALA A 187 14.80 -11.30 -4.52
C ALA A 187 15.77 -10.56 -3.60
N ILE A 188 15.46 -10.48 -2.30
CA ILE A 188 16.33 -9.82 -1.30
C ILE A 188 17.68 -10.52 -1.20
N GLN A 189 17.71 -11.85 -1.23
CA GLN A 189 18.99 -12.60 -1.14
C GLN A 189 19.84 -12.46 -2.38
N LYS A 190 19.23 -12.45 -3.56
CA LYS A 190 19.94 -12.18 -4.81
C LYS A 190 20.62 -10.81 -4.75
N GLU A 191 19.88 -9.78 -4.31
CA GLU A 191 20.44 -8.44 -4.17
C GLU A 191 21.62 -8.39 -3.18
N THR A 192 21.49 -9.03 -2.01
CA THR A 192 22.55 -9.09 -1.02
C THR A 192 23.80 -9.77 -1.58
N ARG A 193 23.62 -10.86 -2.35
CA ARG A 193 24.72 -11.56 -3.01
C ARG A 193 25.42 -10.67 -4.05
N ASP A 194 24.65 -9.98 -4.90
CA ASP A 194 25.17 -9.11 -5.95
C ASP A 194 25.94 -7.92 -5.36
N GLN A 195 25.47 -7.36 -4.26
CA GLN A 195 26.17 -6.31 -3.52
C GLN A 195 27.50 -6.80 -2.94
N LEU A 196 27.55 -7.99 -2.35
CA LEU A 196 28.78 -8.60 -1.84
C LEU A 196 29.80 -8.86 -2.96
N ILE A 197 29.34 -9.36 -4.10
CA ILE A 197 30.21 -9.63 -5.27
C ILE A 197 30.77 -8.34 -5.87
N SER A 198 29.96 -7.28 -5.93
CA SER A 198 30.36 -5.97 -6.48
C SER A 198 31.27 -5.15 -5.55
N GLY A 199 31.55 -5.62 -4.34
CA GLY A 199 32.36 -4.90 -3.34
C GLY A 199 31.70 -3.62 -2.81
N ARG A 200 30.40 -3.41 -3.06
CA ARG A 200 29.63 -2.32 -2.47
C ARG A 200 29.23 -2.70 -1.05
N SER A 201 29.65 -1.89 -0.08
CA SER A 201 29.28 -2.11 1.30
C SER A 201 27.76 -2.13 1.46
N VAL A 202 27.27 -3.10 2.23
CA VAL A 202 25.84 -3.23 2.56
C VAL A 202 25.48 -2.11 3.55
N ASN A 203 25.29 -0.90 3.07
CA ASN A 203 24.68 0.15 3.87
C ASN A 203 23.17 -0.01 3.77
N HIS A 204 22.56 -0.54 4.81
CA HIS A 204 21.10 -0.63 4.98
C HIS A 204 20.38 0.74 4.99
N GLU A 205 21.13 1.83 4.84
CA GLU A 205 20.63 3.22 4.81
C GLU A 205 20.45 3.77 3.38
N GLY A 206 20.45 2.93 2.36
CA GLY A 206 20.21 3.33 0.97
C GLY A 206 18.77 3.79 0.75
N SER A 207 18.59 5.04 0.95
CA SER A 207 17.47 5.94 0.80
C SER A 207 16.45 5.55 -0.28
N GLY A 208 15.20 5.38 0.16
CA GLY A 208 14.02 5.34 -0.72
C GLY A 208 13.93 6.56 -1.65
N GLU A 209 14.63 7.65 -1.35
CA GLU A 209 14.76 8.87 -2.15
C GLU A 209 15.47 8.65 -3.50
N GLU A 210 16.46 7.77 -3.57
CA GLU A 210 17.19 7.53 -4.82
C GLU A 210 16.38 6.68 -5.81
N LEU A 211 15.58 5.73 -5.31
CA LEU A 211 14.65 4.94 -6.11
C LEU A 211 13.50 5.79 -6.67
N ILE A 212 13.00 6.73 -5.87
CA ILE A 212 11.96 7.68 -6.27
C ILE A 212 12.51 8.66 -7.32
N ARG A 213 13.76 9.10 -7.18
CA ARG A 213 14.42 10.01 -8.13
C ARG A 213 14.65 9.37 -9.50
N LYS A 214 15.04 8.08 -9.53
CA LYS A 214 15.19 7.34 -10.79
C LYS A 214 13.83 7.09 -11.46
N ALA A 215 12.81 6.72 -10.70
CA ALA A 215 11.46 6.57 -11.22
C ALA A 215 10.88 7.88 -11.82
N SER A 216 11.23 9.04 -11.25
CA SER A 216 10.80 10.35 -11.76
C SER A 216 11.55 10.82 -13.01
N GLN A 217 12.67 10.19 -13.36
CA GLN A 217 13.45 10.51 -14.57
C GLN A 217 13.06 9.68 -15.79
N GLU A 218 12.47 8.51 -15.60
CA GLU A 218 12.00 7.64 -16.70
C GLU A 218 10.63 8.04 -17.27
N ASP A 219 9.90 8.93 -16.57
CA ASP A 219 8.57 9.43 -16.97
C ASP A 219 8.63 10.81 -17.70
N ARG A 220 9.78 11.16 -18.32
CA ARG A 220 9.92 12.38 -19.13
C ARG A 220 10.01 12.10 -20.62
#